data_a3f330821d9f6c3619d448ac1cffd876
#
_entry.id   a3f330821d9f6c3619d448ac1cffd876
#
_cell.length_a   1.000
_cell.length_b   1.000
_cell.length_c   1.000
_cell.angle_alpha   90.00
_cell.angle_beta   90.00
_cell.angle_gamma   90.00
#
_symmetry.space_group_name_H-M   'P 1'
#
loop_
_entity.id
_entity.type
_entity.pdbx_description
1 polymer ?
#
loop_
_entity_poly.entity_id
_entity_poly.type
_entity_poly.pdbx_seq_one_letter_code
_entity_poly.pdbx_strand_id
1 'polypeptide(L)'
;APQVWAWRPGRAKKYARTFDKLYAFFDFEVPYFTKHGLETVAVGHPLAGALVGTRSRAKKQTEKIITLVPGSRLSEVKKLLPLMRDVAERLSRDGYMGYKFVIPTVETTAEYIRNETADWSVRPTLVPAHERYDIYSKTYIAIAASGTVSAELAMLHVPAIVVYKMNAITTWIGRMLIRTQWVSLVNILLQRTVYPEFLGPAATTDNIIDAIQQLTIPSKRARMIADLESADKLWCPGNCDASVLIADGIKKSA
;
A
#
# COMPACT_ATOMS: atom_id res chain seq x y z
N ALA A 1 -1.34 -12.42 -12.09
CA ALA A 1 -2.67 -13.08 -12.08
C ALA A 1 -3.77 -12.05 -11.78
N PRO A 2 -4.99 -12.23 -12.32
CA PRO A 2 -6.13 -11.39 -11.95
C PRO A 2 -6.60 -11.74 -10.53
N GLN A 3 -6.97 -10.72 -9.75
CA GLN A 3 -7.36 -10.84 -8.33
C GLN A 3 -8.78 -11.47 -8.18
N VAL A 4 -8.97 -12.68 -8.66
CA VAL A 4 -10.26 -13.41 -8.60
C VAL A 4 -10.67 -13.74 -7.16
N TRP A 5 -9.73 -13.81 -6.25
CA TRP A 5 -9.96 -14.01 -4.82
C TRP A 5 -10.64 -12.82 -4.15
N ALA A 6 -10.41 -11.61 -4.64
CA ALA A 6 -11.02 -10.40 -4.11
C ALA A 6 -12.45 -10.20 -4.61
N TRP A 7 -12.71 -10.52 -5.87
CA TRP A 7 -14.04 -10.37 -6.48
C TRP A 7 -14.19 -11.25 -7.73
N ARG A 8 -15.43 -11.72 -8.00
CA ARG A 8 -15.80 -12.56 -9.17
C ARG A 8 -14.92 -13.81 -9.34
N PRO A 9 -14.88 -14.74 -8.36
CA PRO A 9 -14.05 -15.95 -8.43
C PRO A 9 -14.38 -16.86 -9.61
N GLY A 10 -15.62 -16.82 -10.14
CA GLY A 10 -16.01 -17.58 -11.34
C GLY A 10 -15.21 -17.23 -12.60
N ARG A 11 -14.51 -16.08 -12.63
CA ARG A 11 -13.63 -15.74 -13.76
C ARG A 11 -12.43 -16.68 -13.88
N ALA A 12 -12.00 -17.33 -12.79
CA ALA A 12 -10.89 -18.29 -12.83
C ALA A 12 -11.16 -19.42 -13.84
N LYS A 13 -12.41 -19.92 -13.92
CA LYS A 13 -12.82 -20.92 -14.91
C LYS A 13 -12.67 -20.43 -16.37
N LYS A 14 -12.93 -19.14 -16.62
CA LYS A 14 -12.72 -18.54 -17.95
C LYS A 14 -11.24 -18.48 -18.30
N TYR A 15 -10.39 -18.07 -17.34
CA TYR A 15 -8.94 -18.02 -17.56
C TYR A 15 -8.36 -19.41 -17.84
N ALA A 16 -8.82 -20.44 -17.13
CA ALA A 16 -8.40 -21.83 -17.36
C ALA A 16 -8.75 -22.38 -18.77
N ARG A 17 -9.70 -21.74 -19.47
CA ARG A 17 -10.03 -22.10 -20.86
C ARG A 17 -9.25 -21.28 -21.90
N THR A 18 -8.56 -20.24 -21.47
CA THR A 18 -7.96 -19.24 -22.38
C THR A 18 -6.44 -19.28 -22.35
N PHE A 19 -5.87 -19.70 -21.24
CA PHE A 19 -4.43 -19.69 -21.00
C PHE A 19 -3.95 -21.09 -20.63
N ASP A 20 -2.74 -21.44 -21.07
CA ASP A 20 -2.09 -22.72 -20.77
C ASP A 20 -1.40 -22.65 -19.41
N LYS A 21 -0.85 -21.47 -19.05
CA LYS A 21 -0.11 -21.23 -17.81
C LYS A 21 -0.37 -19.85 -17.26
N LEU A 22 -0.38 -19.72 -15.93
CA LEU A 22 -0.56 -18.46 -15.23
C LEU A 22 0.54 -18.24 -14.18
N TYR A 23 1.08 -17.02 -14.14
CA TYR A 23 1.98 -16.58 -13.09
C TYR A 23 1.24 -15.70 -12.11
N ALA A 24 1.17 -16.13 -10.85
CA ALA A 24 0.57 -15.41 -9.73
C ALA A 24 1.65 -14.73 -8.88
N PHE A 25 1.30 -13.67 -8.17
CA PHE A 25 2.25 -13.05 -7.25
C PHE A 25 2.37 -13.84 -5.95
N PHE A 26 1.29 -14.45 -5.48
CA PHE A 26 1.22 -15.05 -4.16
C PHE A 26 0.76 -16.50 -4.20
N ASP A 27 1.29 -17.34 -3.30
CA ASP A 27 0.93 -18.75 -3.19
C ASP A 27 -0.57 -18.96 -2.93
N PHE A 28 -1.21 -18.07 -2.14
CA PHE A 28 -2.63 -18.17 -1.87
C PHE A 28 -3.53 -17.98 -3.10
N GLU A 29 -3.03 -17.39 -4.17
CA GLU A 29 -3.75 -17.21 -5.43
C GLU A 29 -3.82 -18.49 -6.26
N VAL A 30 -2.80 -19.35 -6.14
CA VAL A 30 -2.63 -20.56 -6.96
C VAL A 30 -3.86 -21.48 -6.92
N PRO A 31 -4.44 -21.84 -5.76
CA PRO A 31 -5.58 -22.76 -5.69
C PRO A 31 -6.83 -22.27 -6.43
N TYR A 32 -7.00 -20.95 -6.62
CA TYR A 32 -8.14 -20.39 -7.34
C TYR A 32 -8.16 -20.78 -8.82
N PHE A 33 -7.00 -21.06 -9.39
CA PHE A 33 -6.86 -21.37 -10.81
C PHE A 33 -6.59 -22.86 -11.03
N THR A 34 -5.73 -23.51 -10.22
CA THR A 34 -5.39 -24.92 -10.36
C THR A 34 -6.60 -25.83 -10.19
N LYS A 35 -7.57 -25.48 -9.36
CA LYS A 35 -8.83 -26.23 -9.24
C LYS A 35 -9.68 -26.28 -10.53
N HIS A 36 -9.35 -25.44 -11.52
CA HIS A 36 -9.99 -25.42 -12.84
C HIS A 36 -9.07 -25.99 -13.93
N GLY A 37 -7.95 -26.60 -13.56
CA GLY A 37 -7.00 -27.23 -14.47
C GLY A 37 -5.97 -26.27 -15.08
N LEU A 38 -5.89 -25.00 -14.64
CA LEU A 38 -4.89 -24.05 -15.13
C LEU A 38 -3.57 -24.20 -14.35
N GLU A 39 -2.51 -24.57 -15.05
CA GLU A 39 -1.17 -24.58 -14.45
C GLU A 39 -0.84 -23.18 -13.93
N THR A 40 -0.60 -23.07 -12.62
CA THR A 40 -0.36 -21.78 -11.98
C THR A 40 0.82 -21.84 -11.04
N VAL A 41 1.75 -20.91 -11.18
CA VAL A 41 2.98 -20.83 -10.38
C VAL A 41 3.06 -19.47 -9.71
N ALA A 42 3.32 -19.44 -8.40
CA ALA A 42 3.61 -18.21 -7.69
C ALA A 42 5.07 -17.79 -7.94
N VAL A 43 5.28 -16.53 -8.33
CA VAL A 43 6.60 -15.99 -8.70
C VAL A 43 7.06 -14.86 -7.76
N GLY A 44 6.27 -14.53 -6.75
CA GLY A 44 6.54 -13.40 -5.87
C GLY A 44 6.10 -12.05 -6.47
N HIS A 45 6.12 -11.04 -5.63
CA HIS A 45 5.78 -9.68 -6.06
C HIS A 45 7.02 -9.01 -6.66
N PRO A 46 6.98 -8.48 -7.91
CA PRO A 46 8.17 -7.96 -8.59
C PRO A 46 8.84 -6.80 -7.84
N LEU A 47 8.07 -5.98 -7.12
CA LEU A 47 8.64 -4.90 -6.30
C LEU A 47 9.47 -5.41 -5.11
N ALA A 48 9.24 -6.64 -4.62
CA ALA A 48 9.97 -7.16 -3.46
C ALA A 48 11.47 -7.27 -3.76
N GLY A 49 11.85 -7.81 -4.92
CA GLY A 49 13.24 -7.88 -5.37
C GLY A 49 13.88 -6.50 -5.55
N ALA A 50 13.15 -5.56 -6.16
CA ALA A 50 13.65 -4.21 -6.42
C ALA A 50 13.89 -3.38 -5.14
N LEU A 51 13.20 -3.69 -4.03
CA LEU A 51 13.24 -2.90 -2.80
C LEU A 51 14.25 -3.40 -1.75
N VAL A 52 14.91 -4.55 -1.96
CA VAL A 52 15.87 -5.14 -0.98
C VAL A 52 16.94 -4.14 -0.52
N GLY A 53 17.56 -3.41 -1.43
CA GLY A 53 18.60 -2.43 -1.09
C GLY A 53 18.08 -1.20 -0.33
N THR A 54 16.83 -0.82 -0.56
CA THR A 54 16.19 0.33 0.10
C THR A 54 15.78 -0.01 1.54
N ARG A 55 15.39 -1.26 1.83
CA ARG A 55 15.07 -1.75 3.19
C ARG A 55 16.22 -1.51 4.18
N SER A 56 17.46 -1.67 3.75
CA SER A 56 18.65 -1.49 4.61
C SER A 56 18.76 -0.06 5.15
N ARG A 57 18.26 0.95 4.42
CA ARG A 57 18.29 2.36 4.83
C ARG A 57 17.19 2.71 5.83
N ALA A 58 16.06 2.02 5.80
CA ALA A 58 14.90 2.28 6.68
C ALA A 58 15.19 2.06 8.18
N LYS A 59 16.22 1.31 8.52
CA LYS A 59 16.60 1.01 9.93
C LYS A 59 17.22 2.21 10.70
N LYS A 60 17.54 3.33 10.03
CA LYS A 60 18.17 4.52 10.64
C LYS A 60 17.26 5.75 10.63
N GLN A 61 16.01 5.60 11.08
CA GLN A 61 15.09 6.74 11.15
C GLN A 61 15.47 7.68 12.31
N THR A 62 16.02 8.83 12.00
CA THR A 62 16.33 9.91 12.97
C THR A 62 15.31 11.05 12.89
N GLU A 63 14.59 11.20 11.80
CA GLU A 63 13.62 12.28 11.58
C GLU A 63 12.17 11.81 11.73
N LYS A 64 11.33 12.67 12.28
CA LYS A 64 9.88 12.43 12.41
C LYS A 64 9.15 12.89 11.15
N ILE A 65 9.31 12.15 10.06
CA ILE A 65 8.65 12.46 8.78
C ILE A 65 7.30 11.73 8.72
N ILE A 66 6.22 12.48 8.51
CA ILE A 66 4.91 11.94 8.12
C ILE A 66 4.78 12.08 6.61
N THR A 67 4.73 10.96 5.92
CA THR A 67 4.55 10.95 4.47
C THR A 67 3.07 10.82 4.13
N LEU A 68 2.57 11.78 3.36
CA LEU A 68 1.20 11.83 2.87
C LEU A 68 1.17 11.34 1.42
N VAL A 69 0.46 10.24 1.16
CA VAL A 69 0.41 9.63 -0.19
C VAL A 69 -1.04 9.58 -0.67
N PRO A 70 -1.56 10.67 -1.28
CA PRO A 70 -2.98 10.80 -1.62
C PRO A 70 -3.41 9.95 -2.83
N GLY A 71 -2.47 9.26 -3.47
CA GLY A 71 -2.69 8.46 -4.68
C GLY A 71 -2.06 9.07 -5.93
N SER A 72 -2.15 8.33 -7.04
CA SER A 72 -1.59 8.73 -8.34
C SER A 72 -2.62 9.30 -9.33
N ARG A 73 -3.91 9.10 -9.05
CA ARG A 73 -4.99 9.59 -9.89
C ARG A 73 -5.56 10.89 -9.32
N LEU A 74 -5.80 11.88 -10.17
CA LEU A 74 -6.36 13.18 -9.76
C LEU A 74 -7.68 13.05 -8.97
N SER A 75 -8.53 12.08 -9.33
CA SER A 75 -9.78 11.81 -8.62
C SER A 75 -9.58 11.26 -7.19
N GLU A 76 -8.48 10.55 -6.91
CA GLU A 76 -8.10 10.07 -5.58
C GLU A 76 -7.52 11.23 -4.78
N VAL A 77 -6.58 11.97 -5.38
CA VAL A 77 -5.94 13.14 -4.77
C VAL A 77 -6.98 14.17 -4.33
N LYS A 78 -7.92 14.55 -5.19
CA LYS A 78 -9.00 15.50 -4.86
C LYS A 78 -9.83 15.08 -3.65
N LYS A 79 -9.98 13.79 -3.40
CA LYS A 79 -10.76 13.26 -2.26
C LYS A 79 -9.95 13.16 -0.96
N LEU A 80 -8.67 12.81 -1.08
CA LEU A 80 -7.84 12.50 0.09
C LEU A 80 -7.01 13.69 0.57
N LEU A 81 -6.60 14.57 -0.34
CA LEU A 81 -5.75 15.69 0.00
C LEU A 81 -6.36 16.63 1.06
N PRO A 82 -7.68 16.98 1.00
CA PRO A 82 -8.31 17.77 2.06
C PRO A 82 -8.25 17.07 3.44
N LEU A 83 -8.49 15.76 3.49
CA LEU A 83 -8.38 15.00 4.73
C LEU A 83 -6.95 14.99 5.28
N MET A 84 -5.96 14.87 4.41
CA MET A 84 -4.54 14.92 4.78
C MET A 84 -4.13 16.30 5.27
N ARG A 85 -4.71 17.38 4.70
CA ARG A 85 -4.57 18.74 5.22
C ARG A 85 -5.06 18.82 6.66
N ASP A 86 -6.31 18.42 6.90
CA ASP A 86 -6.93 18.49 8.22
C ASP A 86 -6.10 17.73 9.27
N VAL A 87 -5.57 16.56 8.90
CA VAL A 87 -4.68 15.77 9.76
C VAL A 87 -3.37 16.50 10.04
N ALA A 88 -2.71 17.06 9.02
CA ALA A 88 -1.43 17.75 9.18
C ALA A 88 -1.58 19.00 10.07
N GLU A 89 -2.61 19.80 9.83
CA GLU A 89 -2.89 21.01 10.61
C GLU A 89 -3.30 20.68 12.04
N ARG A 90 -4.07 19.61 12.25
CA ARG A 90 -4.45 19.15 13.59
C ARG A 90 -3.25 18.66 14.38
N LEU A 91 -2.38 17.84 13.80
CA LEU A 91 -1.15 17.37 14.44
C LEU A 91 -0.25 18.54 14.85
N SER A 92 -0.12 19.54 13.99
CA SER A 92 0.69 20.73 14.31
C SER A 92 0.12 21.50 15.51
N ARG A 93 -1.19 21.64 15.62
CA ARG A 93 -1.86 22.31 16.76
C ARG A 93 -1.78 21.53 18.05
N ASP A 94 -1.92 20.20 17.98
CA ASP A 94 -1.99 19.31 19.15
C ASP A 94 -0.61 19.01 19.76
N GLY A 95 0.42 19.80 19.43
CA GLY A 95 1.73 19.73 20.05
C GLY A 95 2.69 18.70 19.42
N TYR A 96 2.35 18.11 18.29
CA TYR A 96 3.28 17.28 17.49
C TYR A 96 4.26 18.16 16.71
N MET A 97 4.79 19.20 17.40
CA MET A 97 5.83 20.08 16.87
C MET A 97 7.08 19.26 16.53
N GLY A 98 7.62 19.44 15.33
CA GLY A 98 8.83 18.73 14.87
C GLY A 98 8.56 17.59 13.90
N TYR A 99 7.30 17.27 13.57
CA TYR A 99 7.01 16.45 12.42
C TYR A 99 7.12 17.24 11.12
N LYS A 100 7.80 16.66 10.14
CA LYS A 100 7.86 17.20 8.77
C LYS A 100 6.84 16.43 7.91
N PHE A 101 6.08 17.13 7.10
CA PHE A 101 5.16 16.51 6.15
C PHE A 101 5.78 16.47 4.77
N VAL A 102 5.72 15.32 4.11
CA VAL A 102 6.26 15.13 2.75
C VAL A 102 5.22 14.48 1.87
N ILE A 103 5.06 14.96 0.65
CA ILE A 103 4.16 14.39 -0.35
C ILE A 103 4.97 13.98 -1.58
N PRO A 104 5.17 12.69 -1.86
CA PRO A 104 5.67 12.24 -3.15
C PRO A 104 4.62 12.49 -4.24
N THR A 105 5.00 13.19 -5.30
CA THR A 105 4.09 13.62 -6.36
C THR A 105 4.45 12.96 -7.69
N VAL A 106 3.44 12.44 -8.39
CA VAL A 106 3.58 12.05 -9.79
C VAL A 106 3.32 13.24 -10.69
N GLU A 107 3.93 13.29 -11.87
CA GLU A 107 3.86 14.43 -12.81
C GLU A 107 2.41 14.88 -13.09
N THR A 108 1.50 13.91 -13.30
CA THR A 108 0.09 14.14 -13.62
C THR A 108 -0.71 14.84 -12.50
N THR A 109 -0.24 14.83 -11.26
CA THR A 109 -0.94 15.42 -10.12
C THR A 109 -0.11 16.49 -9.39
N ALA A 110 1.16 16.66 -9.75
CA ALA A 110 2.10 17.54 -9.04
C ALA A 110 1.65 19.00 -9.01
N GLU A 111 1.16 19.52 -10.13
CA GLU A 111 0.68 20.90 -10.21
C GLU A 111 -0.56 21.11 -9.32
N TYR A 112 -1.53 20.21 -9.41
CA TYR A 112 -2.72 20.27 -8.56
C TYR A 112 -2.34 20.24 -7.07
N ILE A 113 -1.48 19.30 -6.66
CA ILE A 113 -1.03 19.19 -5.26
C ILE A 113 -0.30 20.47 -4.83
N ARG A 114 0.57 21.04 -5.67
CA ARG A 114 1.29 22.28 -5.37
C ARG A 114 0.33 23.42 -5.10
N ASN A 115 -0.68 23.59 -5.94
CA ASN A 115 -1.65 24.66 -5.80
C ASN A 115 -2.50 24.49 -4.54
N GLU A 116 -2.99 23.28 -4.28
CA GLU A 116 -3.82 22.97 -3.11
C GLU A 116 -3.07 23.04 -1.77
N THR A 117 -1.75 22.83 -1.79
CA THR A 117 -0.95 22.87 -0.56
C THR A 117 -0.31 24.23 -0.28
N ALA A 118 -0.49 25.19 -1.18
CA ALA A 118 0.14 26.51 -1.07
C ALA A 118 -0.34 27.31 0.15
N ASP A 119 -1.59 27.15 0.53
CA ASP A 119 -2.28 27.85 1.62
C ASP A 119 -2.38 27.01 2.92
N TRP A 120 -1.76 25.82 2.97
CA TRP A 120 -1.75 25.06 4.20
C TRP A 120 -0.95 25.78 5.29
N SER A 121 -1.48 25.82 6.51
CA SER A 121 -0.76 26.41 7.66
C SER A 121 0.53 25.65 7.96
N VAL A 122 0.60 24.38 7.58
CA VAL A 122 1.80 23.53 7.66
C VAL A 122 2.14 23.04 6.27
N ARG A 123 3.04 23.72 5.58
CA ARG A 123 3.40 23.38 4.21
C ARG A 123 4.16 22.06 4.13
N PRO A 124 3.66 21.07 3.36
CA PRO A 124 4.41 19.85 3.11
C PRO A 124 5.53 20.10 2.09
N THR A 125 6.62 19.35 2.22
CA THR A 125 7.64 19.28 1.17
C THR A 125 7.14 18.38 0.05
N LEU A 126 7.12 18.87 -1.18
CA LEU A 126 6.77 18.07 -2.35
C LEU A 126 8.05 17.49 -2.95
N VAL A 127 8.04 16.18 -3.21
CA VAL A 127 9.17 15.49 -3.83
C VAL A 127 8.70 14.73 -5.06
N PRO A 128 9.53 14.63 -6.12
CA PRO A 128 9.17 13.90 -7.33
C PRO A 128 9.07 12.40 -7.06
N ALA A 129 8.21 11.70 -7.82
CA ALA A 129 7.92 10.28 -7.60
C ALA A 129 9.14 9.35 -7.68
N HIS A 130 10.19 9.72 -8.41
CA HIS A 130 11.40 8.90 -8.50
C HIS A 130 12.23 8.90 -7.20
N GLU A 131 12.04 9.89 -6.33
CA GLU A 131 12.67 9.97 -5.00
C GLU A 131 11.83 9.30 -3.90
N ARG A 132 10.63 8.76 -4.22
CA ARG A 132 9.69 8.25 -3.22
C ARG A 132 10.27 7.18 -2.30
N TYR A 133 11.12 6.29 -2.82
CA TYR A 133 11.70 5.23 -2.00
C TYR A 133 12.72 5.74 -1.00
N ASP A 134 13.46 6.80 -1.35
CA ASP A 134 14.36 7.47 -0.41
C ASP A 134 13.56 8.15 0.71
N ILE A 135 12.42 8.78 0.39
CA ILE A 135 11.51 9.34 1.38
C ILE A 135 10.86 8.25 2.24
N TYR A 136 10.36 7.17 1.62
CA TYR A 136 9.77 6.06 2.39
C TYR A 136 10.77 5.45 3.37
N SER A 137 12.04 5.34 2.99
CA SER A 137 13.09 4.83 3.90
C SER A 137 13.31 5.70 5.14
N LYS A 138 12.96 6.99 5.08
CA LYS A 138 13.07 7.98 6.16
C LYS A 138 11.74 8.23 6.87
N THR A 139 10.65 7.68 6.35
CA THR A 139 9.28 7.93 6.85
C THR A 139 9.09 7.33 8.23
N TYR A 140 8.62 8.14 9.17
CA TYR A 140 8.23 7.69 10.50
C TYR A 140 6.85 7.02 10.49
N ILE A 141 5.84 7.65 9.88
CA ILE A 141 4.49 7.12 9.65
C ILE A 141 4.04 7.60 8.26
N ALA A 142 3.41 6.72 7.49
CA ALA A 142 2.76 7.10 6.25
C ALA A 142 1.24 7.13 6.41
N ILE A 143 0.58 8.10 5.77
CA ILE A 143 -0.88 8.10 5.54
C ILE A 143 -1.06 7.91 4.04
N ALA A 144 -1.54 6.75 3.64
CA ALA A 144 -1.51 6.35 2.24
C ALA A 144 -2.88 5.96 1.70
N ALA A 145 -3.14 6.35 0.46
CA ALA A 145 -4.25 5.81 -0.31
C ALA A 145 -4.16 4.29 -0.41
N SER A 146 -5.31 3.61 -0.41
CA SER A 146 -5.35 2.18 -0.69
C SER A 146 -4.88 1.90 -2.13
N GLY A 147 -3.96 0.95 -2.30
CA GLY A 147 -3.43 0.56 -3.61
C GLY A 147 -2.01 0.00 -3.52
N THR A 148 -1.29 0.03 -4.63
CA THR A 148 0.09 -0.50 -4.74
C THR A 148 1.04 0.15 -3.72
N VAL A 149 0.84 1.42 -3.41
CA VAL A 149 1.69 2.13 -2.45
C VAL A 149 1.65 1.52 -1.05
N SER A 150 0.52 0.96 -0.62
CA SER A 150 0.45 0.28 0.69
C SER A 150 1.32 -0.99 0.72
N ALA A 151 1.47 -1.67 -0.41
CA ALA A 151 2.40 -2.80 -0.56
C ALA A 151 3.86 -2.33 -0.58
N GLU A 152 4.18 -1.24 -1.30
CA GLU A 152 5.52 -0.63 -1.30
C GLU A 152 5.97 -0.27 0.12
N LEU A 153 5.11 0.42 0.88
CA LEU A 153 5.37 0.79 2.27
C LEU A 153 5.56 -0.44 3.18
N ALA A 154 4.74 -1.48 2.98
CA ALA A 154 4.85 -2.72 3.74
C ALA A 154 6.16 -3.46 3.46
N MET A 155 6.57 -3.55 2.19
CA MET A 155 7.84 -4.15 1.80
C MET A 155 9.05 -3.38 2.34
N LEU A 156 8.91 -2.09 2.62
CA LEU A 156 9.93 -1.24 3.22
C LEU A 156 9.83 -1.19 4.75
N HIS A 157 8.92 -1.93 5.36
CA HIS A 157 8.63 -1.99 6.80
C HIS A 157 8.27 -0.61 7.38
N VAL A 158 7.65 0.25 6.58
CA VAL A 158 7.21 1.58 7.00
C VAL A 158 5.86 1.47 7.69
N PRO A 159 5.70 1.91 8.94
CA PRO A 159 4.41 2.01 9.57
C PRO A 159 3.47 2.91 8.80
N ALA A 160 2.27 2.42 8.49
CA ALA A 160 1.31 3.18 7.70
C ALA A 160 -0.13 3.03 8.18
N ILE A 161 -0.92 4.02 7.82
CA ILE A 161 -2.38 4.07 7.95
C ILE A 161 -2.93 4.14 6.53
N VAL A 162 -3.82 3.20 6.19
CA VAL A 162 -4.43 3.14 4.86
C VAL A 162 -5.78 3.84 4.89
N VAL A 163 -5.95 4.77 3.96
CA VAL A 163 -7.17 5.58 3.85
C VAL A 163 -7.78 5.45 2.45
N TYR A 164 -9.11 5.39 2.39
CA TYR A 164 -9.81 5.38 1.12
C TYR A 164 -11.17 6.06 1.22
N LYS A 165 -11.35 7.17 0.50
CA LYS A 165 -12.64 7.87 0.41
C LYS A 165 -13.41 7.41 -0.83
N MET A 166 -14.49 6.67 -0.61
CA MET A 166 -15.47 6.30 -1.63
C MET A 166 -16.77 7.04 -1.40
N ASN A 167 -17.54 7.26 -2.46
CA ASN A 167 -18.93 7.68 -2.31
C ASN A 167 -19.72 6.57 -1.59
N ALA A 168 -20.66 6.93 -0.73
CA ALA A 168 -21.42 5.97 0.09
C ALA A 168 -22.04 4.81 -0.72
N ILE A 169 -22.57 5.10 -1.92
CA ILE A 169 -23.15 4.11 -2.83
C ILE A 169 -22.08 3.11 -3.31
N THR A 170 -20.91 3.59 -3.70
CA THR A 170 -19.80 2.74 -4.16
C THR A 170 -19.23 1.91 -3.01
N THR A 171 -19.24 2.45 -1.79
CA THR A 171 -18.83 1.72 -0.57
C THR A 171 -19.78 0.54 -0.29
N TRP A 172 -21.09 0.77 -0.42
CA TRP A 172 -22.10 -0.26 -0.20
C TRP A 172 -22.00 -1.39 -1.25
N ILE A 173 -21.94 -1.03 -2.53
CA ILE A 173 -21.76 -1.99 -3.64
C ILE A 173 -20.41 -2.73 -3.51
N GLY A 174 -19.34 -2.01 -3.18
CA GLY A 174 -18.03 -2.59 -2.96
C GLY A 174 -18.02 -3.65 -1.85
N ARG A 175 -18.65 -3.37 -0.71
CA ARG A 175 -18.78 -4.33 0.40
C ARG A 175 -19.54 -5.61 0.02
N MET A 176 -20.52 -5.52 -0.87
CA MET A 176 -21.26 -6.69 -1.36
C MET A 176 -20.44 -7.54 -2.34
N LEU A 177 -19.51 -6.92 -3.09
CA LEU A 177 -18.76 -7.58 -4.15
C LEU A 177 -17.36 -8.03 -3.70
N ILE A 178 -16.76 -7.34 -2.72
CA ILE A 178 -15.44 -7.64 -2.20
C ILE A 178 -15.56 -8.68 -1.08
N ARG A 179 -14.89 -9.81 -1.26
CA ARG A 179 -14.91 -10.95 -0.32
C ARG A 179 -13.84 -10.84 0.77
N THR A 180 -13.02 -9.82 0.72
CA THR A 180 -11.94 -9.64 1.69
C THR A 180 -12.36 -8.65 2.77
N GLN A 181 -11.97 -8.93 4.01
CA GLN A 181 -12.17 -8.05 5.16
C GLN A 181 -11.25 -6.82 5.07
N TRP A 182 -10.13 -6.91 4.34
CA TRP A 182 -9.10 -5.89 4.23
C TRP A 182 -8.89 -5.46 2.78
N VAL A 183 -8.32 -4.27 2.61
CA VAL A 183 -7.97 -3.70 1.29
C VAL A 183 -6.45 -3.63 1.06
N SER A 184 -5.63 -3.54 2.10
CA SER A 184 -4.18 -3.58 1.96
C SER A 184 -3.67 -5.01 1.83
N LEU A 185 -2.73 -5.21 0.90
CA LEU A 185 -2.18 -6.55 0.64
C LEU A 185 -1.51 -7.16 1.86
N VAL A 186 -0.84 -6.38 2.71
CA VAL A 186 -0.19 -6.91 3.90
C VAL A 186 -1.18 -7.49 4.89
N ASN A 187 -2.33 -6.84 5.11
CA ASN A 187 -3.38 -7.36 5.98
C ASN A 187 -3.97 -8.65 5.40
N ILE A 188 -4.17 -8.70 4.08
CA ILE A 188 -4.67 -9.88 3.36
C ILE A 188 -3.67 -11.03 3.46
N LEU A 189 -2.38 -10.78 3.25
CA LEU A 189 -1.33 -11.81 3.32
C LEU A 189 -1.20 -12.39 4.73
N LEU A 190 -1.22 -11.54 5.75
CA LEU A 190 -1.06 -11.95 7.14
C LEU A 190 -2.38 -12.37 7.81
N GLN A 191 -3.53 -12.24 7.12
CA GLN A 191 -4.88 -12.56 7.63
C GLN A 191 -5.19 -11.88 8.98
N ARG A 192 -4.66 -10.66 9.16
CA ARG A 192 -4.87 -9.83 10.36
C ARG A 192 -4.66 -8.36 10.04
N THR A 193 -5.18 -7.48 10.90
CA THR A 193 -4.97 -6.03 10.77
C THR A 193 -3.57 -5.66 11.25
N VAL A 194 -2.67 -5.39 10.31
CA VAL A 194 -1.34 -4.81 10.55
C VAL A 194 -1.40 -3.31 10.32
N TYR A 195 -1.87 -2.90 9.15
CA TYR A 195 -2.19 -1.50 8.87
C TYR A 195 -3.63 -1.20 9.29
N PRO A 196 -3.87 -0.18 10.12
CA PRO A 196 -5.21 0.39 10.30
C PRO A 196 -5.77 0.85 8.94
N GLU A 197 -7.02 0.50 8.66
CA GLU A 197 -7.69 0.83 7.40
C GLU A 197 -8.95 1.64 7.68
N PHE A 198 -9.00 2.86 7.19
CA PHE A 198 -10.16 3.73 7.30
C PHE A 198 -10.80 3.95 5.93
N LEU A 199 -11.95 3.32 5.72
CA LEU A 199 -12.62 3.26 4.43
C LEU A 199 -13.94 4.02 4.46
N GLY A 200 -14.21 4.83 3.44
CA GLY A 200 -15.47 5.56 3.29
C GLY A 200 -15.75 6.49 4.48
N PRO A 201 -16.86 6.31 5.22
CA PRO A 201 -17.23 7.16 6.36
C PRO A 201 -16.23 7.10 7.52
N ALA A 202 -15.49 6.00 7.68
CA ALA A 202 -14.48 5.87 8.72
C ALA A 202 -13.18 6.64 8.42
N ALA A 203 -12.99 7.15 7.19
CA ALA A 203 -11.85 7.98 6.82
C ALA A 203 -12.06 9.42 7.34
N THR A 204 -11.92 9.60 8.66
CA THR A 204 -12.06 10.88 9.39
C THR A 204 -10.73 11.32 9.96
N THR A 205 -10.58 12.63 10.19
CA THR A 205 -9.39 13.20 10.84
C THR A 205 -9.17 12.60 12.22
N ASP A 206 -10.22 12.45 13.03
CA ASP A 206 -10.11 11.92 14.39
C ASP A 206 -9.59 10.47 14.40
N ASN A 207 -10.17 9.59 13.60
CA ASN A 207 -9.71 8.19 13.52
C ASN A 207 -8.24 8.08 13.07
N ILE A 208 -7.80 8.93 12.15
CA ILE A 208 -6.41 8.95 11.67
C ILE A 208 -5.47 9.47 12.77
N ILE A 209 -5.85 10.54 13.48
CA ILE A 209 -5.09 11.08 14.60
C ILE A 209 -4.93 10.03 15.69
N ASP A 210 -6.01 9.37 16.09
CA ASP A 210 -5.96 8.30 17.09
C ASP A 210 -5.00 7.17 16.68
N ALA A 211 -5.05 6.77 15.41
CA ALA A 211 -4.13 5.75 14.89
C ALA A 211 -2.66 6.24 14.89
N ILE A 212 -2.40 7.50 14.56
CA ILE A 212 -1.07 8.10 14.65
C ILE A 212 -0.60 8.07 16.09
N GLN A 213 -1.43 8.50 17.06
CA GLN A 213 -1.10 8.49 18.48
C GLN A 213 -0.72 7.07 18.96
N GLN A 214 -1.47 6.05 18.51
CA GLN A 214 -1.11 4.66 18.83
C GLN A 214 0.25 4.27 18.26
N LEU A 215 0.58 4.72 17.04
CA LEU A 215 1.86 4.43 16.38
C LEU A 215 3.05 5.27 16.93
N THR A 216 2.80 6.31 17.71
CA THR A 216 3.86 7.01 18.45
C THR A 216 4.31 6.25 19.71
N ILE A 217 3.51 5.30 20.20
CA ILE A 217 3.87 4.42 21.31
C ILE A 217 4.93 3.41 20.82
N PRO A 218 6.16 3.42 21.41
CA PRO A 218 7.28 2.64 20.88
C PRO A 218 6.97 1.14 20.73
N SER A 219 6.28 0.53 21.70
CA SER A 219 5.93 -0.89 21.66
C SER A 219 4.94 -1.25 20.54
N LYS A 220 3.95 -0.39 20.30
CA LYS A 220 2.97 -0.60 19.23
C LYS A 220 3.60 -0.43 17.84
N ARG A 221 4.46 0.58 17.72
CA ARG A 221 5.23 0.80 16.51
C ARG A 221 6.17 -0.38 16.22
N ALA A 222 6.94 -0.83 17.22
CA ALA A 222 7.84 -1.97 17.09
C ALA A 222 7.08 -3.25 16.70
N ARG A 223 5.90 -3.48 17.27
CA ARG A 223 5.04 -4.60 16.90
C ARG A 223 4.62 -4.53 15.43
N MET A 224 4.16 -3.37 14.94
CA MET A 224 3.80 -3.21 13.54
C MET A 224 4.99 -3.50 12.61
N ILE A 225 6.18 -3.00 12.94
CA ILE A 225 7.40 -3.28 12.16
C ILE A 225 7.71 -4.78 12.15
N ALA A 226 7.64 -5.46 13.28
CA ALA A 226 7.84 -6.91 13.36
C ALA A 226 6.80 -7.70 12.53
N ASP A 227 5.54 -7.23 12.55
CA ASP A 227 4.48 -7.80 11.71
C ASP A 227 4.79 -7.63 10.22
N LEU A 228 5.29 -6.45 9.81
CA LEU A 228 5.70 -6.20 8.42
C LEU A 228 6.89 -7.06 8.00
N GLU A 229 7.89 -7.22 8.89
CA GLU A 229 9.05 -8.09 8.68
C GLU A 229 8.60 -9.56 8.50
N SER A 230 7.59 -10.00 9.24
CA SER A 230 7.05 -11.36 9.11
C SER A 230 6.42 -11.65 7.75
N ALA A 231 5.99 -10.61 7.03
CA ALA A 231 5.42 -10.72 5.69
C ALA A 231 6.49 -10.88 4.58
N ASP A 232 7.77 -10.69 4.87
CA ASP A 232 8.82 -10.69 3.84
C ASP A 232 8.85 -11.96 2.99
N LYS A 233 8.70 -13.12 3.62
CA LYS A 233 8.65 -14.41 2.92
C LYS A 233 7.39 -14.58 2.05
N LEU A 234 6.32 -13.84 2.37
CA LEU A 234 5.07 -13.89 1.61
C LEU A 234 5.12 -12.99 0.37
N TRP A 235 5.90 -11.89 0.43
CA TRP A 235 6.14 -11.06 -0.75
C TRP A 235 6.99 -11.78 -1.79
N CYS A 236 7.87 -12.65 -1.34
CA CYS A 236 8.86 -13.33 -2.15
C CYS A 236 9.11 -14.75 -1.64
N PRO A 237 8.29 -15.74 -2.03
CA PRO A 237 8.58 -17.13 -1.77
C PRO A 237 9.78 -17.59 -2.61
N GLY A 238 10.94 -17.76 -2.00
CA GLY A 238 12.16 -18.23 -2.68
C GLY A 238 13.02 -17.13 -3.30
N ASN A 239 13.55 -17.36 -4.48
CA ASN A 239 14.40 -16.39 -5.20
C ASN A 239 13.52 -15.35 -5.88
N CYS A 240 13.65 -14.07 -5.48
CA CYS A 240 12.74 -12.95 -5.83
C CYS A 240 12.85 -12.42 -7.26
N ASP A 241 13.39 -13.15 -8.18
CA ASP A 241 13.42 -12.70 -9.57
C ASP A 241 12.25 -13.27 -10.39
N ALA A 242 11.06 -12.66 -10.18
CA ALA A 242 9.87 -13.01 -10.92
C ALA A 242 10.10 -12.93 -12.45
N SER A 243 10.96 -12.02 -12.92
CA SER A 243 11.26 -11.86 -14.35
C SER A 243 12.04 -13.05 -14.90
N VAL A 244 13.03 -13.56 -14.15
CA VAL A 244 13.78 -14.76 -14.52
C VAL A 244 12.87 -15.99 -14.54
N LEU A 245 12.05 -16.19 -13.49
CA LEU A 245 11.14 -17.32 -13.42
C LEU A 245 10.12 -17.33 -14.59
N ILE A 246 9.61 -16.18 -14.97
CA ILE A 246 8.68 -16.02 -16.11
C ILE A 246 9.44 -16.31 -17.42
N ALA A 247 10.63 -15.72 -17.62
CA ALA A 247 11.43 -15.93 -18.83
C ALA A 247 11.82 -17.40 -19.04
N ASP A 248 12.24 -18.09 -17.97
CA ASP A 248 12.57 -19.52 -18.02
C ASP A 248 11.34 -20.40 -18.29
N GLY A 249 10.18 -20.00 -17.75
CA GLY A 249 8.93 -20.68 -18.03
C GLY A 249 8.49 -20.56 -19.48
N ILE A 250 8.68 -19.40 -20.11
CA ILE A 250 8.38 -19.18 -21.54
C ILE A 250 9.32 -20.00 -22.43
N LYS A 251 10.64 -20.01 -22.13
CA LYS A 251 11.63 -20.80 -22.88
C LYS A 251 11.35 -22.31 -22.85
N LYS A 252 10.79 -22.83 -21.77
CA LYS A 252 10.45 -24.27 -21.65
C LYS A 252 9.14 -24.64 -22.35
N SER A 253 8.35 -23.65 -22.72
CA SER A 253 7.03 -23.84 -23.38
C SER A 253 7.08 -23.59 -24.90
N ALA A 254 8.20 -23.04 -25.40
CA ALA A 254 8.52 -22.87 -26.82
C ALA A 254 9.32 -24.06 -27.34
#